data_a8f5fc1efd8f03711537314ef041e791
#
_entry.id   a8f5fc1efd8f03711537314ef041e791
#
_cell.length_a   1.000
_cell.length_b   1.000
_cell.length_c   1.000
_cell.angle_alpha   90.00
_cell.angle_beta   90.00
_cell.angle_gamma   90.00
#
_symmetry.space_group_name_H-M   'P 1'
#
loop_
_entity.id
_entity.type
_entity.pdbx_description
1 polymer ?
#
loop_
_entity_poly.entity_id
_entity_poly.type
_entity_poly.pdbx_seq_one_letter_code
_entity_poly.pdbx_strand_id
1 'polypeptide(L)'
;MIDNKHENLLANYDWSFPVPIAYGPGRLREMGEHATNFELTKPLIVTDQGSAGLPFIDTLQQALLSAGIGSEVFAEVAPNPRDSDIVLARNAYLEGGHDSVIAIGGGSGMDAGKSTALTAHNQCDIWQFDFDRDVPSLPADHIFPKLICIPTTAGTGAETESTAMVTHSERGMKLCVWHPELKPSLTLLDPEITLGLPAALTAWTGIDAMVHAIEAYCVPDYHPMCDGVALEALALIGRWLPNAVEEPGNLVARGGMQVGACLAGVSFLKGLGLVHAISHMVGADFDTHHGLTNAIVLPAVLKFNAPAIDDKLPAMCAALGLQSVDFESFYAAICQLLDRLSVPVTLAEIGVPAEAARALAEKAHQDAAAGTNPRPADVATIERLILEAITVGR
;
A
#
# COMPACT_ATOMS: atom_id res chain seq x y z
N MET A 1 -31.55 7.02 -0.22
CA MET A 1 -31.39 7.50 1.19
C MET A 1 -30.24 6.74 1.78
N ILE A 2 -29.14 7.40 2.09
CA ILE A 2 -27.99 6.80 2.77
C ILE A 2 -28.52 6.32 4.12
N ASP A 3 -28.34 5.05 4.45
CA ASP A 3 -28.74 4.50 5.73
C ASP A 3 -27.90 5.17 6.82
N ASN A 4 -28.53 5.82 7.81
CA ASN A 4 -27.88 6.55 8.91
C ASN A 4 -26.80 5.75 9.67
N LYS A 5 -26.75 4.42 9.49
CA LYS A 5 -25.73 3.55 10.08
C LYS A 5 -24.30 3.77 9.52
N HIS A 6 -24.15 4.48 8.42
CA HIS A 6 -22.86 4.69 7.76
C HIS A 6 -22.45 6.17 7.65
N GLU A 7 -23.18 7.07 8.30
CA GLU A 7 -22.85 8.50 8.32
C GLU A 7 -21.44 8.77 8.86
N ASN A 8 -20.93 7.91 9.74
CA ASN A 8 -19.57 8.01 10.25
C ASN A 8 -18.51 7.94 9.17
N LEU A 9 -18.72 7.19 8.07
CA LEU A 9 -17.78 7.11 6.95
C LEU A 9 -17.78 8.37 6.05
N LEU A 10 -18.72 9.27 6.26
CA LEU A 10 -18.83 10.56 5.57
C LEU A 10 -18.51 11.74 6.48
N ALA A 11 -18.21 11.49 7.74
CA ALA A 11 -17.82 12.52 8.70
C ALA A 11 -16.31 12.76 8.68
N ASN A 12 -15.90 13.92 9.12
CA ASN A 12 -14.49 14.28 9.24
C ASN A 12 -13.95 13.83 10.60
N TYR A 13 -12.74 13.28 10.61
CA TYR A 13 -12.03 12.87 11.82
C TYR A 13 -10.55 13.26 11.73
N ASP A 14 -9.95 13.44 12.90
CA ASP A 14 -8.51 13.63 13.08
C ASP A 14 -7.99 12.57 14.06
N TRP A 15 -7.22 11.61 13.52
CA TRP A 15 -6.63 10.52 14.30
C TRP A 15 -5.11 10.68 14.36
N SER A 16 -4.48 10.13 15.39
CA SER A 16 -3.04 10.24 15.61
C SER A 16 -2.34 8.88 15.76
N PHE A 17 -2.97 7.80 15.35
CA PHE A 17 -2.40 6.46 15.41
C PHE A 17 -2.43 5.79 14.02
N PRO A 18 -1.29 5.28 13.52
CA PRO A 18 0.09 5.42 14.04
C PRO A 18 0.72 6.77 13.71
N VAL A 19 0.06 7.55 12.89
CA VAL A 19 0.40 8.90 12.43
C VAL A 19 -0.83 9.80 12.59
N PRO A 20 -0.71 11.13 12.59
CA PRO A 20 -1.87 12.02 12.49
C PRO A 20 -2.62 11.75 11.18
N ILE A 21 -3.93 11.56 11.25
CA ILE A 21 -4.78 11.25 10.10
C ILE A 21 -5.93 12.27 10.03
N ALA A 22 -6.02 12.99 8.91
CA ALA A 22 -7.15 13.83 8.56
C ALA A 22 -8.04 13.05 7.56
N TYR A 23 -9.22 12.59 8.00
CA TYR A 23 -10.13 11.80 7.19
C TYR A 23 -11.43 12.55 6.91
N GLY A 24 -11.93 12.42 5.68
CA GLY A 24 -13.28 12.81 5.28
C GLY A 24 -13.37 13.33 3.85
N PRO A 25 -14.58 13.33 3.26
CA PRO A 25 -14.79 13.81 1.90
C PRO A 25 -14.51 15.32 1.80
N GLY A 26 -13.76 15.70 0.77
CA GLY A 26 -13.41 17.10 0.50
C GLY A 26 -12.23 17.64 1.30
N ARG A 27 -11.60 16.85 2.18
CA ARG A 27 -10.49 17.27 3.03
C ARG A 27 -9.24 17.72 2.24
N LEU A 28 -9.09 17.30 0.97
CA LEU A 28 -8.00 17.80 0.12
C LEU A 28 -8.01 19.34 -0.02
N ARG A 29 -9.18 19.96 0.02
CA ARG A 29 -9.34 21.41 -0.05
C ARG A 29 -8.84 22.14 1.19
N GLU A 30 -8.64 21.42 2.31
CA GLU A 30 -8.11 21.95 3.56
C GLU A 30 -6.57 21.94 3.60
N MET A 31 -5.89 21.46 2.53
CA MET A 31 -4.42 21.37 2.50
C MET A 31 -3.70 22.69 2.74
N GLY A 32 -4.29 23.83 2.35
CA GLY A 32 -3.71 25.14 2.65
C GLY A 32 -3.65 25.42 4.17
N GLU A 33 -4.68 25.03 4.92
CA GLU A 33 -4.71 25.13 6.38
C GLU A 33 -3.70 24.16 7.02
N HIS A 34 -3.70 22.91 6.61
CA HIS A 34 -2.72 21.91 7.09
C HIS A 34 -1.29 22.36 6.82
N ALA A 35 -0.99 22.81 5.60
CA ALA A 35 0.33 23.30 5.24
C ALA A 35 0.76 24.49 6.11
N THR A 36 -0.14 25.42 6.40
CA THR A 36 0.12 26.54 7.32
C THR A 36 0.41 26.05 8.74
N ASN A 37 -0.37 25.09 9.25
CA ASN A 37 -0.19 24.52 10.59
C ASN A 37 1.14 23.77 10.75
N PHE A 38 1.66 23.18 9.66
CA PHE A 38 2.97 22.54 9.62
C PHE A 38 4.10 23.48 9.19
N GLU A 39 3.80 24.77 8.99
CA GLU A 39 4.78 25.81 8.59
C GLU A 39 5.44 25.52 7.23
N LEU A 40 4.73 24.86 6.30
CA LEU A 40 5.23 24.63 4.94
C LEU A 40 5.19 25.95 4.16
N THR A 41 6.26 26.26 3.45
CA THR A 41 6.34 27.50 2.65
C THR A 41 6.52 27.24 1.16
N LYS A 42 7.17 26.14 0.80
CA LYS A 42 7.40 25.75 -0.59
C LYS A 42 7.46 24.21 -0.74
N PRO A 43 6.36 23.48 -0.59
CA PRO A 43 6.36 22.03 -0.75
C PRO A 43 6.65 21.60 -2.19
N LEU A 44 7.40 20.49 -2.35
CA LEU A 44 7.41 19.71 -3.58
C LEU A 44 6.28 18.68 -3.53
N ILE A 45 5.37 18.73 -4.50
CA ILE A 45 4.36 17.70 -4.70
C ILE A 45 5.00 16.59 -5.53
N VAL A 46 5.12 15.39 -4.96
CA VAL A 46 5.64 14.21 -5.65
C VAL A 46 4.47 13.27 -5.98
N THR A 47 4.37 12.90 -7.25
CA THR A 47 3.31 12.00 -7.75
C THR A 47 3.84 11.09 -8.85
N ASP A 48 3.08 10.05 -9.19
CA ASP A 48 3.40 9.18 -10.33
C ASP A 48 2.88 9.74 -11.66
N GLN A 49 3.45 9.24 -12.77
CA GLN A 49 3.10 9.68 -14.13
C GLN A 49 1.60 9.52 -14.44
N GLY A 50 0.96 8.46 -13.91
CA GLY A 50 -0.46 8.20 -14.13
C GLY A 50 -1.38 9.17 -13.41
N SER A 51 -0.90 9.75 -12.32
CA SER A 51 -1.65 10.68 -11.45
C SER A 51 -1.46 12.14 -11.82
N ALA A 52 -0.39 12.48 -12.54
CA ALA A 52 0.05 13.86 -12.80
C ALA A 52 -1.01 14.78 -13.45
N GLY A 53 -1.85 14.24 -14.32
CA GLY A 53 -2.90 14.99 -15.04
C GLY A 53 -4.29 14.89 -14.40
N LEU A 54 -4.42 14.31 -13.22
CA LEU A 54 -5.72 14.09 -12.59
C LEU A 54 -6.18 15.32 -11.79
N PRO A 55 -7.49 15.60 -11.71
CA PRO A 55 -8.04 16.84 -11.14
C PRO A 55 -7.63 17.14 -9.69
N PHE A 56 -7.28 16.11 -8.93
CA PHE A 56 -6.87 16.31 -7.54
C PHE A 56 -5.51 17.02 -7.40
N ILE A 57 -4.64 16.96 -8.43
CA ILE A 57 -3.38 17.73 -8.42
C ILE A 57 -3.69 19.22 -8.49
N ASP A 58 -4.55 19.65 -9.42
CA ASP A 58 -4.97 21.05 -9.51
C ASP A 58 -5.67 21.50 -8.22
N THR A 59 -6.54 20.64 -7.65
CA THR A 59 -7.23 20.94 -6.39
C THR A 59 -6.25 21.17 -5.24
N LEU A 60 -5.22 20.33 -5.13
CA LEU A 60 -4.16 20.46 -4.13
C LEU A 60 -3.38 21.77 -4.33
N GLN A 61 -2.94 22.06 -5.56
CA GLN A 61 -2.20 23.30 -5.85
C GLN A 61 -3.03 24.56 -5.56
N GLN A 62 -4.33 24.55 -5.90
CA GLN A 62 -5.23 25.67 -5.60
C GLN A 62 -5.46 25.85 -4.10
N ALA A 63 -5.57 24.75 -3.34
CA ALA A 63 -5.69 24.81 -1.88
C ALA A 63 -4.44 25.46 -1.25
N LEU A 64 -3.25 25.06 -1.68
CA LEU A 64 -1.98 25.64 -1.22
C LEU A 64 -1.86 27.12 -1.62
N LEU A 65 -2.15 27.45 -2.89
CA LEU A 65 -2.07 28.82 -3.40
C LEU A 65 -3.04 29.75 -2.68
N SER A 66 -4.23 29.27 -2.33
CA SER A 66 -5.23 30.04 -1.56
C SER A 66 -4.74 30.42 -0.17
N ALA A 67 -3.80 29.65 0.39
CA ALA A 67 -3.11 29.96 1.65
C ALA A 67 -1.81 30.77 1.43
N GLY A 68 -1.50 31.18 0.19
CA GLY A 68 -0.28 31.91 -0.15
C GLY A 68 0.96 31.05 -0.25
N ILE A 69 0.81 29.73 -0.35
CA ILE A 69 1.91 28.74 -0.41
C ILE A 69 2.10 28.32 -1.87
N GLY A 70 3.29 28.61 -2.43
CA GLY A 70 3.69 28.15 -3.76
C GLY A 70 4.14 26.68 -3.72
N SER A 71 3.84 25.93 -4.78
CA SER A 71 4.26 24.52 -4.90
C SER A 71 4.68 24.19 -6.32
N GLU A 72 5.55 23.21 -6.46
CA GLU A 72 5.92 22.63 -7.74
C GLU A 72 5.56 21.14 -7.74
N VAL A 73 5.36 20.54 -8.92
CA VAL A 73 4.99 19.13 -9.08
C VAL A 73 6.13 18.37 -9.75
N PHE A 74 6.60 17.32 -9.12
CA PHE A 74 7.45 16.30 -9.72
C PHE A 74 6.61 15.08 -10.03
N ALA A 75 6.53 14.68 -11.29
CA ALA A 75 5.65 13.62 -11.79
C ALA A 75 6.37 12.58 -12.66
N GLU A 76 7.70 12.49 -12.57
CA GLU A 76 8.50 11.57 -13.39
C GLU A 76 8.72 10.21 -12.70
N VAL A 77 7.82 9.82 -11.79
CA VAL A 77 7.86 8.54 -11.09
C VAL A 77 7.18 7.46 -11.93
N ALA A 78 7.93 6.42 -12.28
CA ALA A 78 7.40 5.26 -13.00
C ALA A 78 6.52 4.37 -12.08
N PRO A 79 5.63 3.54 -12.64
CA PRO A 79 5.10 2.40 -11.90
C PRO A 79 6.25 1.56 -11.32
N ASN A 80 6.14 1.10 -10.05
CA ASN A 80 7.25 0.48 -9.32
C ASN A 80 8.51 1.38 -9.30
N PRO A 81 8.54 2.43 -8.46
CA PRO A 81 9.56 3.48 -8.49
C PRO A 81 10.97 2.88 -8.36
N ARG A 82 11.89 3.45 -9.13
CA ARG A 82 13.30 3.02 -9.17
C ARG A 82 14.17 3.98 -8.37
N ASP A 83 15.33 3.52 -7.94
CA ASP A 83 16.36 4.36 -7.33
C ASP A 83 16.71 5.59 -8.18
N SER A 84 16.73 5.46 -9.52
CA SER A 84 16.91 6.59 -10.45
C SER A 84 15.82 7.66 -10.32
N ASP A 85 14.55 7.25 -10.14
CA ASP A 85 13.42 8.18 -10.01
C ASP A 85 13.54 8.98 -8.71
N ILE A 86 14.00 8.33 -7.64
CA ILE A 86 14.25 8.99 -6.35
C ILE A 86 15.36 10.04 -6.45
N VAL A 87 16.44 9.72 -7.18
CA VAL A 87 17.53 10.68 -7.43
C VAL A 87 17.02 11.91 -8.19
N LEU A 88 16.18 11.72 -9.21
CA LEU A 88 15.58 12.83 -9.96
C LEU A 88 14.65 13.68 -9.09
N ALA A 89 13.78 13.04 -8.29
CA ALA A 89 12.87 13.74 -7.39
C ALA A 89 13.63 14.54 -6.30
N ARG A 90 14.70 13.95 -5.74
CA ARG A 90 15.59 14.63 -4.81
C ARG A 90 16.28 15.84 -5.44
N ASN A 91 16.77 15.71 -6.67
CA ASN A 91 17.40 16.84 -7.38
C ASN A 91 16.38 17.96 -7.61
N ALA A 92 15.17 17.65 -8.05
CA ALA A 92 14.09 18.63 -8.19
C ALA A 92 13.79 19.34 -6.86
N TYR A 93 13.75 18.59 -5.74
CA TYR A 93 13.58 19.16 -4.41
C TYR A 93 14.68 20.16 -4.04
N LEU A 94 15.93 19.81 -4.27
CA LEU A 94 17.09 20.66 -3.92
C LEU A 94 17.20 21.87 -4.83
N GLU A 95 17.08 21.70 -6.14
CA GLU A 95 17.18 22.77 -7.15
C GLU A 95 16.03 23.77 -7.02
N GLY A 96 14.83 23.28 -6.72
CA GLY A 96 13.67 24.12 -6.47
C GLY A 96 13.72 24.86 -5.12
N GLY A 97 14.61 24.50 -4.20
CA GLY A 97 14.69 25.09 -2.86
C GLY A 97 13.43 24.82 -2.03
N HIS A 98 12.93 23.60 -2.12
CA HIS A 98 11.74 23.16 -1.37
C HIS A 98 12.07 22.92 0.10
N ASP A 99 11.07 23.01 0.97
CA ASP A 99 11.19 22.83 2.44
C ASP A 99 10.47 21.59 2.96
N SER A 100 9.62 20.99 2.14
CA SER A 100 8.74 19.90 2.52
C SER A 100 8.33 19.07 1.31
N VAL A 101 7.75 17.90 1.55
CA VAL A 101 7.25 17.01 0.50
C VAL A 101 5.78 16.68 0.76
N ILE A 102 4.96 16.78 -0.29
CA ILE A 102 3.59 16.26 -0.32
C ILE A 102 3.57 15.11 -1.30
N ALA A 103 3.51 13.88 -0.80
CA ALA A 103 3.37 12.67 -1.60
C ALA A 103 1.87 12.43 -1.88
N ILE A 104 1.46 12.48 -3.15
CA ILE A 104 0.08 12.24 -3.56
C ILE A 104 0.03 11.25 -4.72
N GLY A 105 -0.76 10.19 -4.61
CA GLY A 105 -0.84 9.15 -5.65
C GLY A 105 -1.19 7.78 -5.09
N GLY A 106 -0.97 6.75 -5.87
CA GLY A 106 -0.93 5.37 -5.41
C GLY A 106 0.37 5.04 -4.67
N GLY A 107 0.64 3.77 -4.41
CA GLY A 107 1.86 3.32 -3.72
C GLY A 107 3.15 3.89 -4.30
N SER A 108 3.27 3.92 -5.64
CA SER A 108 4.47 4.44 -6.32
C SER A 108 4.74 5.92 -6.02
N GLY A 109 3.69 6.75 -6.06
CA GLY A 109 3.81 8.18 -5.71
C GLY A 109 4.14 8.38 -4.23
N MET A 110 3.52 7.55 -3.34
CA MET A 110 3.82 7.56 -1.91
C MET A 110 5.28 7.20 -1.63
N ASP A 111 5.74 6.05 -2.16
CA ASP A 111 7.09 5.54 -1.92
C ASP A 111 8.16 6.48 -2.46
N ALA A 112 7.93 7.08 -3.64
CA ALA A 112 8.83 8.07 -4.20
C ALA A 112 8.88 9.35 -3.34
N GLY A 113 7.74 9.89 -2.92
CA GLY A 113 7.69 11.08 -2.07
C GLY A 113 8.35 10.86 -0.70
N LYS A 114 8.09 9.72 -0.06
CA LYS A 114 8.72 9.31 1.20
C LYS A 114 10.24 9.18 1.05
N SER A 115 10.69 8.49 -0.01
CA SER A 115 12.12 8.32 -0.30
C SER A 115 12.81 9.64 -0.64
N THR A 116 12.11 10.55 -1.31
CA THR A 116 12.59 11.91 -1.58
C THR A 116 12.81 12.68 -0.27
N ALA A 117 11.82 12.68 0.64
CA ALA A 117 11.94 13.32 1.94
C ALA A 117 13.09 12.71 2.77
N LEU A 118 13.24 11.39 2.75
CA LEU A 118 14.31 10.69 3.47
C LEU A 118 15.70 11.12 3.00
N THR A 119 15.89 11.28 1.68
CA THR A 119 17.21 11.51 1.09
C THR A 119 17.53 12.98 0.83
N ALA A 120 16.58 13.90 1.01
CA ALA A 120 16.67 15.31 0.59
C ALA A 120 17.88 16.07 1.18
N HIS A 121 18.14 15.95 2.46
CA HIS A 121 19.12 16.78 3.18
C HIS A 121 20.37 16.01 3.64
N ASN A 122 20.57 14.76 3.21
CA ASN A 122 21.76 13.98 3.56
C ASN A 122 22.52 13.53 2.32
N GLN A 123 23.70 12.97 2.52
CA GLN A 123 24.56 12.46 1.45
C GLN A 123 24.45 10.94 1.28
N CYS A 124 23.49 10.31 1.95
CA CYS A 124 23.31 8.88 1.89
C CYS A 124 22.71 8.46 0.54
N ASP A 125 23.24 7.37 0.01
CA ASP A 125 22.54 6.60 -1.01
C ASP A 125 21.30 5.95 -0.38
N ILE A 126 20.19 5.85 -1.13
CA ILE A 126 18.95 5.28 -0.63
C ILE A 126 19.13 3.85 -0.08
N TRP A 127 20.06 3.09 -0.65
CA TRP A 127 20.35 1.71 -0.25
C TRP A 127 21.11 1.58 1.08
N GLN A 128 21.54 2.70 1.67
CA GLN A 128 22.01 2.71 3.05
C GLN A 128 20.87 2.58 4.06
N PHE A 129 19.63 2.82 3.62
CA PHE A 129 18.41 2.64 4.38
C PHE A 129 17.66 1.33 4.06
N ASP A 130 18.31 0.38 3.36
CA ASP A 130 17.78 -0.96 3.12
C ASP A 130 17.38 -1.62 4.47
N PHE A 131 16.19 -2.21 4.53
CA PHE A 131 15.61 -2.78 5.75
C PHE A 131 16.51 -3.83 6.43
N ASP A 132 17.33 -4.53 5.65
CA ASP A 132 18.26 -5.54 6.14
C ASP A 132 19.60 -4.96 6.62
N ARG A 133 19.72 -3.63 6.70
CA ARG A 133 20.93 -2.93 7.15
C ARG A 133 20.69 -2.11 8.40
N ASP A 134 21.78 -1.84 9.11
CA ASP A 134 21.76 -0.84 10.17
C ASP A 134 21.51 0.55 9.58
N VAL A 135 20.63 1.30 10.21
CA VAL A 135 20.30 2.68 9.80
C VAL A 135 21.58 3.53 9.82
N PRO A 136 21.89 4.29 8.77
CA PRO A 136 23.09 5.12 8.73
C PRO A 136 23.06 6.19 9.82
N SER A 137 24.21 6.43 10.43
CA SER A 137 24.38 7.50 11.42
C SER A 137 24.34 8.85 10.70
N LEU A 138 23.34 9.66 11.01
CA LEU A 138 23.22 11.04 10.54
C LEU A 138 23.69 12.02 11.64
N PRO A 139 24.08 13.25 11.27
CA PRO A 139 24.38 14.30 12.26
C PRO A 139 23.23 14.49 13.26
N ALA A 140 23.53 14.78 14.51
CA ALA A 140 22.53 14.94 15.55
C ALA A 140 21.57 16.12 15.32
N ASP A 141 21.97 17.09 14.50
CA ASP A 141 21.21 18.27 14.08
C ASP A 141 20.56 18.09 12.69
N HIS A 142 20.60 16.87 12.14
CA HIS A 142 19.94 16.58 10.85
C HIS A 142 18.43 16.74 10.98
N ILE A 143 17.86 17.49 10.04
CA ILE A 143 16.41 17.74 9.95
C ILE A 143 15.89 17.14 8.66
N PHE A 144 14.93 16.24 8.80
CA PHE A 144 14.18 15.73 7.66
C PHE A 144 13.07 16.72 7.26
N PRO A 145 12.78 16.87 5.96
CA PRO A 145 11.63 17.64 5.50
C PRO A 145 10.32 17.13 6.12
N LYS A 146 9.38 18.03 6.37
CA LYS A 146 8.01 17.61 6.68
C LYS A 146 7.44 16.84 5.49
N LEU A 147 6.76 15.73 5.81
CA LEU A 147 6.15 14.85 4.83
C LEU A 147 4.65 14.76 5.08
N ILE A 148 3.86 14.99 4.04
CA ILE A 148 2.40 14.75 4.05
C ILE A 148 2.10 13.70 2.99
N CYS A 149 1.30 12.68 3.34
CA CYS A 149 0.89 11.60 2.44
C CYS A 149 -0.61 11.68 2.13
N ILE A 150 -0.96 11.59 0.84
CA ILE A 150 -2.34 11.69 0.33
C ILE A 150 -2.59 10.53 -0.64
N PRO A 151 -3.07 9.36 -0.16
CA PRO A 151 -3.33 8.22 -1.04
C PRO A 151 -4.54 8.47 -1.93
N THR A 152 -4.38 8.22 -3.23
CA THR A 152 -5.46 8.30 -4.24
C THR A 152 -6.05 6.93 -4.57
N THR A 153 -5.53 5.88 -3.96
CA THR A 153 -6.01 4.50 -4.02
C THR A 153 -6.34 4.01 -2.61
N ALA A 154 -7.12 2.96 -2.50
CA ALA A 154 -7.42 2.31 -1.24
C ALA A 154 -6.82 0.89 -1.25
N GLY A 155 -5.52 0.79 -1.01
CA GLY A 155 -4.78 -0.46 -1.18
C GLY A 155 -3.52 -0.56 -0.34
N THR A 156 -2.48 0.13 -0.74
CA THR A 156 -1.11 -0.10 -0.28
C THR A 156 -0.86 0.20 1.19
N GLY A 157 -1.63 1.11 1.81
CA GLY A 157 -1.39 1.53 3.20
C GLY A 157 -0.07 2.30 3.41
N ALA A 158 0.66 2.62 2.34
CA ALA A 158 1.98 3.25 2.39
C ALA A 158 2.00 4.59 3.12
N GLU A 159 0.85 5.22 3.25
CA GLU A 159 0.66 6.50 3.96
C GLU A 159 0.79 6.40 5.48
N THR A 160 0.89 5.20 6.05
CA THR A 160 1.00 5.01 7.52
C THR A 160 2.31 4.39 7.95
N GLU A 161 3.15 3.97 7.01
CA GLU A 161 4.30 3.13 7.25
C GLU A 161 5.64 3.88 7.30
N SER A 162 6.59 3.31 8.07
CA SER A 162 7.99 3.75 8.11
C SER A 162 8.85 3.07 7.03
N THR A 163 8.22 2.54 5.98
CA THR A 163 8.87 1.85 4.86
C THR A 163 8.52 2.52 3.54
N ALA A 164 9.35 2.31 2.54
CA ALA A 164 9.06 2.60 1.14
C ALA A 164 9.61 1.47 0.26
N MET A 165 8.86 1.08 -0.78
CA MET A 165 9.26 0.02 -1.69
C MET A 165 9.87 0.62 -2.95
N VAL A 166 11.17 0.38 -3.16
CA VAL A 166 11.94 0.94 -4.29
C VAL A 166 12.59 -0.19 -5.09
N THR A 167 12.54 -0.12 -6.40
CA THR A 167 13.21 -1.08 -7.28
C THR A 167 14.69 -0.73 -7.38
N HIS A 168 15.55 -1.66 -6.96
CA HIS A 168 16.99 -1.57 -7.12
C HIS A 168 17.35 -1.91 -8.57
N SER A 169 17.72 -0.90 -9.36
CA SER A 169 17.92 -1.02 -10.82
C SER A 169 18.97 -2.08 -11.20
N GLU A 170 20.06 -2.19 -10.43
CA GLU A 170 21.13 -3.17 -10.73
C GLU A 170 20.77 -4.60 -10.31
N ARG A 171 20.00 -4.77 -9.21
CA ARG A 171 19.62 -6.10 -8.71
C ARG A 171 18.39 -6.67 -9.39
N GLY A 172 17.56 -5.79 -10.02
CA GLY A 172 16.27 -6.18 -10.57
C GLY A 172 15.34 -6.74 -9.48
N MET A 173 15.35 -6.14 -8.29
CA MET A 173 14.54 -6.54 -7.15
C MET A 173 13.88 -5.32 -6.52
N LYS A 174 12.64 -5.47 -6.07
CA LYS A 174 11.96 -4.47 -5.26
C LYS A 174 12.37 -4.67 -3.81
N LEU A 175 13.04 -3.68 -3.22
CA LEU A 175 13.58 -3.75 -1.87
C LEU A 175 12.87 -2.76 -0.95
N CYS A 176 12.78 -3.14 0.31
CA CYS A 176 12.21 -2.31 1.36
C CYS A 176 13.26 -1.32 1.89
N VAL A 177 12.96 -0.04 1.82
CA VAL A 177 13.71 1.03 2.49
C VAL A 177 13.02 1.36 3.80
N TRP A 178 13.74 1.49 4.89
CA TRP A 178 13.18 1.72 6.22
C TRP A 178 13.89 2.85 6.97
N HIS A 179 13.09 3.74 7.55
CA HIS A 179 13.54 4.72 8.54
C HIS A 179 12.33 5.24 9.33
N PRO A 180 12.44 5.53 10.64
CA PRO A 180 11.32 6.10 11.43
C PRO A 180 10.71 7.37 10.80
N GLU A 181 11.53 8.21 10.18
CA GLU A 181 11.13 9.48 9.55
C GLU A 181 10.42 9.30 8.19
N LEU A 182 10.26 8.07 7.69
CA LEU A 182 9.36 7.79 6.56
C LEU A 182 7.88 7.85 6.94
N LYS A 183 7.57 7.87 8.25
CA LYS A 183 6.22 8.15 8.72
C LYS A 183 5.86 9.61 8.45
N PRO A 184 4.72 9.87 7.78
CA PRO A 184 4.35 11.25 7.49
C PRO A 184 3.97 12.04 8.75
N SER A 185 4.19 13.35 8.68
CA SER A 185 3.70 14.29 9.70
C SER A 185 2.17 14.36 9.69
N LEU A 186 1.54 14.09 8.54
CA LEU A 186 0.11 14.00 8.35
C LEU A 186 -0.21 13.04 7.20
N THR A 187 -1.21 12.20 7.40
CA THR A 187 -1.90 11.45 6.33
C THR A 187 -3.26 12.08 6.09
N LEU A 188 -3.58 12.40 4.84
CA LEU A 188 -4.88 12.94 4.48
C LEU A 188 -5.64 11.91 3.65
N LEU A 189 -6.75 11.42 4.19
CA LEU A 189 -7.63 10.45 3.56
C LEU A 189 -8.91 11.14 3.08
N ASP A 190 -9.00 11.39 1.78
CA ASP A 190 -10.17 12.00 1.13
C ASP A 190 -10.83 11.02 0.16
N PRO A 191 -12.00 10.43 0.51
CA PRO A 191 -12.65 9.49 -0.39
C PRO A 191 -13.10 10.10 -1.74
N GLU A 192 -13.28 11.42 -1.84
CA GLU A 192 -13.65 12.06 -3.11
C GLU A 192 -12.59 11.87 -4.20
N ILE A 193 -11.29 11.88 -3.82
CA ILE A 193 -10.22 11.75 -4.80
C ILE A 193 -10.10 10.33 -5.38
N THR A 194 -10.72 9.35 -4.74
CA THR A 194 -10.77 7.95 -5.24
C THR A 194 -11.95 7.68 -6.17
N LEU A 195 -12.92 8.61 -6.32
CA LEU A 195 -14.12 8.41 -7.15
C LEU A 195 -13.77 8.17 -8.62
N GLY A 196 -12.69 8.77 -9.12
CA GLY A 196 -12.22 8.62 -10.49
C GLY A 196 -11.42 7.34 -10.75
N LEU A 197 -11.13 6.53 -9.72
CA LEU A 197 -10.32 5.33 -9.89
C LEU A 197 -11.09 4.28 -10.70
N PRO A 198 -10.52 3.74 -11.80
CA PRO A 198 -11.16 2.68 -12.59
C PRO A 198 -11.52 1.45 -11.75
N ALA A 199 -12.63 0.78 -12.12
CA ALA A 199 -13.13 -0.39 -11.40
C ALA A 199 -12.07 -1.50 -11.23
N ALA A 200 -11.27 -1.77 -12.27
CA ALA A 200 -10.18 -2.75 -12.20
C ALA A 200 -9.12 -2.36 -11.17
N LEU A 201 -8.66 -1.10 -11.17
CA LEU A 201 -7.70 -0.63 -10.17
C LEU A 201 -8.31 -0.60 -8.77
N THR A 202 -9.59 -0.25 -8.63
CA THR A 202 -10.31 -0.33 -7.35
C THR A 202 -10.32 -1.76 -6.81
N ALA A 203 -10.60 -2.76 -7.69
CA ALA A 203 -10.59 -4.17 -7.32
C ALA A 203 -9.19 -4.63 -6.90
N TRP A 204 -8.18 -4.35 -7.72
CA TRP A 204 -6.82 -4.83 -7.49
C TRP A 204 -6.20 -4.22 -6.23
N THR A 205 -6.34 -2.90 -6.03
CA THR A 205 -5.83 -2.25 -4.82
C THR A 205 -6.61 -2.68 -3.58
N GLY A 206 -7.92 -2.87 -3.70
CA GLY A 206 -8.74 -3.33 -2.57
C GLY A 206 -8.44 -4.77 -2.14
N ILE A 207 -8.12 -5.66 -3.09
CA ILE A 207 -7.64 -7.02 -2.75
C ILE A 207 -6.25 -6.96 -2.13
N ASP A 208 -5.38 -6.08 -2.59
CA ASP A 208 -4.08 -5.82 -1.95
C ASP A 208 -4.25 -5.50 -0.46
N ALA A 209 -5.12 -4.56 -0.12
CA ALA A 209 -5.46 -4.26 1.27
C ALA A 209 -6.04 -5.47 2.02
N MET A 210 -6.84 -6.30 1.38
CA MET A 210 -7.34 -7.54 1.98
C MET A 210 -6.22 -8.52 2.28
N VAL A 211 -5.25 -8.66 1.36
CA VAL A 211 -4.08 -9.52 1.55
C VAL A 211 -3.21 -9.00 2.69
N HIS A 212 -2.98 -7.69 2.78
CA HIS A 212 -2.29 -7.08 3.92
C HIS A 212 -2.94 -7.49 5.26
N ALA A 213 -4.26 -7.33 5.36
CA ALA A 213 -4.98 -7.67 6.58
C ALA A 213 -4.89 -9.16 6.92
N ILE A 214 -5.06 -10.05 5.93
CA ILE A 214 -4.98 -11.51 6.11
C ILE A 214 -3.57 -11.93 6.51
N GLU A 215 -2.55 -11.52 5.77
CA GLU A 215 -1.16 -11.93 6.03
C GLU A 215 -0.69 -11.39 7.38
N ALA A 216 -0.89 -10.09 7.66
CA ALA A 216 -0.51 -9.51 8.94
C ALA A 216 -1.19 -10.19 10.14
N TYR A 217 -2.49 -10.52 10.03
CA TYR A 217 -3.18 -11.24 11.09
C TYR A 217 -2.61 -12.65 11.30
N CYS A 218 -2.17 -13.30 10.23
CA CYS A 218 -1.61 -14.65 10.26
C CYS A 218 -0.14 -14.72 10.69
N VAL A 219 0.62 -13.62 10.68
CA VAL A 219 2.00 -13.60 11.22
C VAL A 219 2.01 -14.13 12.66
N PRO A 220 2.95 -15.04 13.04
CA PRO A 220 2.94 -15.69 14.34
C PRO A 220 3.23 -14.76 15.53
N ASP A 221 3.92 -13.65 15.32
CA ASP A 221 4.33 -12.72 16.36
C ASP A 221 3.14 -12.13 17.11
N TYR A 222 3.30 -11.98 18.43
CA TYR A 222 2.26 -11.41 19.28
C TYR A 222 2.23 -9.90 19.18
N HIS A 223 1.24 -9.35 18.48
CA HIS A 223 1.01 -7.92 18.38
C HIS A 223 -0.50 -7.60 18.35
N PRO A 224 -1.16 -7.61 19.54
CA PRO A 224 -2.63 -7.52 19.60
C PRO A 224 -3.21 -6.21 19.02
N MET A 225 -2.44 -5.12 18.97
CA MET A 225 -2.88 -3.89 18.32
C MET A 225 -2.94 -4.09 16.79
N CYS A 226 -1.92 -4.70 16.18
CA CYS A 226 -1.95 -5.04 14.76
C CYS A 226 -3.05 -6.07 14.44
N ASP A 227 -3.21 -7.08 15.30
CA ASP A 227 -4.26 -8.10 15.12
C ASP A 227 -5.67 -7.48 15.15
N GLY A 228 -5.91 -6.52 16.07
CA GLY A 228 -7.19 -5.83 16.16
C GLY A 228 -7.53 -5.00 14.93
N VAL A 229 -6.56 -4.21 14.44
CA VAL A 229 -6.78 -3.38 13.24
C VAL A 229 -6.83 -4.22 11.96
N ALA A 230 -6.12 -5.36 11.89
CA ALA A 230 -6.19 -6.27 10.75
C ALA A 230 -7.60 -6.87 10.58
N LEU A 231 -8.24 -7.27 11.68
CA LEU A 231 -9.61 -7.82 11.64
C LEU A 231 -10.64 -6.75 11.27
N GLU A 232 -10.51 -5.54 11.79
CA GLU A 232 -11.39 -4.42 11.39
C GLU A 232 -11.17 -4.06 9.92
N ALA A 233 -9.92 -4.02 9.44
CA ALA A 233 -9.60 -3.82 8.03
C ALA A 233 -10.29 -4.88 7.16
N LEU A 234 -10.15 -6.17 7.52
CA LEU A 234 -10.76 -7.27 6.80
C LEU A 234 -12.29 -7.15 6.73
N ALA A 235 -12.92 -6.73 7.82
CA ALA A 235 -14.37 -6.51 7.89
C ALA A 235 -14.81 -5.34 6.98
N LEU A 236 -14.11 -4.23 7.01
CA LEU A 236 -14.41 -3.06 6.18
C LEU A 236 -14.21 -3.37 4.70
N ILE A 237 -13.09 -3.99 4.33
CA ILE A 237 -12.76 -4.34 2.95
C ILE A 237 -13.75 -5.37 2.42
N GLY A 238 -14.02 -6.45 3.16
CA GLY A 238 -14.98 -7.47 2.76
C GLY A 238 -16.38 -6.90 2.52
N ARG A 239 -16.78 -5.89 3.30
CA ARG A 239 -18.06 -5.22 3.16
C ARG A 239 -18.13 -4.26 1.99
N TRP A 240 -17.09 -3.43 1.78
CA TRP A 240 -17.17 -2.26 0.92
C TRP A 240 -16.51 -2.43 -0.44
N LEU A 241 -15.57 -3.36 -0.60
CA LEU A 241 -14.87 -3.55 -1.86
C LEU A 241 -15.81 -3.87 -3.04
N PRO A 242 -16.76 -4.83 -2.91
CA PRO A 242 -17.71 -5.07 -4.00
C PRO A 242 -18.49 -3.82 -4.40
N ASN A 243 -18.99 -3.07 -3.42
CA ASN A 243 -19.75 -1.84 -3.68
C ASN A 243 -18.89 -0.75 -4.32
N ALA A 244 -17.63 -0.58 -3.90
CA ALA A 244 -16.72 0.41 -4.47
C ALA A 244 -16.40 0.11 -5.95
N VAL A 245 -16.37 -1.18 -6.34
CA VAL A 245 -16.13 -1.62 -7.72
C VAL A 245 -17.39 -1.52 -8.58
N GLU A 246 -18.51 -2.00 -8.08
CA GLU A 246 -19.78 -2.07 -8.82
C GLU A 246 -20.49 -0.70 -8.90
N GLU A 247 -20.29 0.14 -7.90
CA GLU A 247 -20.88 1.49 -7.78
C GLU A 247 -19.76 2.54 -7.61
N PRO A 248 -18.98 2.87 -8.66
CA PRO A 248 -17.80 3.73 -8.54
C PRO A 248 -18.05 5.09 -7.89
N GLY A 249 -19.27 5.62 -8.00
CA GLY A 249 -19.70 6.87 -7.36
C GLY A 249 -20.17 6.73 -5.91
N ASN A 250 -20.14 5.53 -5.33
CA ASN A 250 -20.57 5.30 -3.94
C ASN A 250 -19.51 5.80 -2.95
N LEU A 251 -19.67 7.05 -2.51
CA LEU A 251 -18.73 7.72 -1.62
C LEU A 251 -18.58 7.01 -0.26
N VAL A 252 -19.64 6.36 0.23
CA VAL A 252 -19.59 5.58 1.47
C VAL A 252 -18.67 4.37 1.29
N ALA A 253 -18.83 3.65 0.18
CA ALA A 253 -17.97 2.50 -0.13
C ALA A 253 -16.51 2.94 -0.32
N ARG A 254 -16.26 4.06 -1.02
CA ARG A 254 -14.92 4.65 -1.16
C ARG A 254 -14.30 4.99 0.19
N GLY A 255 -15.06 5.63 1.10
CA GLY A 255 -14.63 5.92 2.46
C GLY A 255 -14.32 4.67 3.26
N GLY A 256 -15.21 3.67 3.21
CA GLY A 256 -14.98 2.37 3.86
C GLY A 256 -13.74 1.66 3.36
N MET A 257 -13.46 1.71 2.05
CA MET A 257 -12.25 1.16 1.47
C MET A 257 -11.00 1.91 1.90
N GLN A 258 -11.03 3.25 1.91
CA GLN A 258 -9.86 4.04 2.37
C GLN A 258 -9.50 3.77 3.83
N VAL A 259 -10.50 3.73 4.70
CA VAL A 259 -10.27 3.40 6.12
C VAL A 259 -9.78 1.97 6.26
N GLY A 260 -10.41 1.01 5.56
CA GLY A 260 -9.99 -0.39 5.57
C GLY A 260 -8.54 -0.58 5.08
N ALA A 261 -8.15 0.08 3.99
CA ALA A 261 -6.79 0.03 3.45
C ALA A 261 -5.76 0.65 4.41
N CYS A 262 -6.10 1.80 5.02
CA CYS A 262 -5.26 2.45 6.02
C CYS A 262 -5.03 1.54 7.24
N LEU A 263 -6.08 0.90 7.76
CA LEU A 263 -5.95 -0.05 8.88
C LEU A 263 -5.15 -1.30 8.48
N ALA A 264 -5.34 -1.80 7.26
CA ALA A 264 -4.54 -2.90 6.73
C ALA A 264 -3.05 -2.52 6.68
N GLY A 265 -2.73 -1.30 6.22
CA GLY A 265 -1.39 -0.73 6.27
C GLY A 265 -0.79 -0.72 7.66
N VAL A 266 -1.54 -0.21 8.65
CA VAL A 266 -1.10 -0.23 10.06
C VAL A 266 -0.84 -1.65 10.56
N SER A 267 -1.63 -2.63 10.13
CA SER A 267 -1.53 -4.00 10.62
C SER A 267 -0.23 -4.70 10.22
N PHE A 268 0.33 -4.41 9.06
CA PHE A 268 1.52 -5.09 8.57
C PHE A 268 2.85 -4.57 9.18
N LEU A 269 2.80 -3.66 10.15
CA LEU A 269 3.91 -3.48 11.10
C LEU A 269 4.34 -4.80 11.75
N LYS A 270 3.43 -5.77 11.84
CA LYS A 270 3.68 -7.11 12.35
C LYS A 270 4.44 -7.99 11.35
N GLY A 271 4.44 -7.64 10.08
CA GLY A 271 5.00 -8.40 8.96
C GLY A 271 3.92 -8.81 7.96
N LEU A 272 4.36 -9.41 6.88
CA LEU A 272 3.54 -9.94 5.79
C LEU A 272 3.84 -11.43 5.57
N GLY A 273 3.58 -11.97 4.38
CA GLY A 273 3.79 -13.38 4.10
C GLY A 273 4.21 -13.67 2.64
N LEU A 274 4.03 -14.93 2.24
CA LEU A 274 4.47 -15.42 0.94
C LEU A 274 3.70 -14.81 -0.24
N VAL A 275 2.49 -14.31 -0.06
CA VAL A 275 1.78 -13.62 -1.15
C VAL A 275 2.57 -12.39 -1.57
N HIS A 276 2.96 -11.57 -0.60
CA HIS A 276 3.76 -10.38 -0.88
C HIS A 276 5.17 -10.72 -1.35
N ALA A 277 5.85 -11.68 -0.72
CA ALA A 277 7.18 -12.10 -1.13
C ALA A 277 7.23 -12.54 -2.60
N ILE A 278 6.22 -13.27 -3.07
CA ILE A 278 6.12 -13.71 -4.46
C ILE A 278 5.78 -12.51 -5.37
N SER A 279 4.80 -11.70 -4.98
CA SER A 279 4.32 -10.61 -5.84
C SER A 279 5.34 -9.49 -6.04
N HIS A 280 6.19 -9.22 -5.06
CA HIS A 280 7.31 -8.28 -5.19
C HIS A 280 8.24 -8.70 -6.34
N MET A 281 8.57 -9.98 -6.44
CA MET A 281 9.48 -10.48 -7.46
C MET A 281 8.80 -10.57 -8.84
N VAL A 282 7.55 -10.98 -8.89
CA VAL A 282 6.76 -10.98 -10.13
C VAL A 282 6.60 -9.55 -10.67
N GLY A 283 6.29 -8.60 -9.81
CA GLY A 283 6.19 -7.18 -10.19
C GLY A 283 7.51 -6.61 -10.70
N ALA A 284 8.63 -6.96 -10.07
CA ALA A 284 9.96 -6.49 -10.47
C ALA A 284 10.41 -7.04 -11.84
N ASP A 285 10.10 -8.31 -12.14
CA ASP A 285 10.58 -8.98 -13.35
C ASP A 285 9.62 -8.81 -14.55
N PHE A 286 8.30 -8.64 -14.30
CA PHE A 286 7.27 -8.62 -15.35
C PHE A 286 6.43 -7.34 -15.38
N ASP A 287 6.75 -6.36 -14.53
CA ASP A 287 6.05 -5.07 -14.41
C ASP A 287 4.53 -5.21 -14.22
N THR A 288 4.10 -6.27 -13.51
CA THR A 288 2.71 -6.53 -13.21
C THR A 288 2.18 -5.60 -12.12
N HIS A 289 0.88 -5.32 -12.14
CA HIS A 289 0.25 -4.55 -11.06
C HIS A 289 0.28 -5.36 -9.76
N HIS A 290 0.89 -4.79 -8.71
CA HIS A 290 1.15 -5.47 -7.44
C HIS A 290 -0.09 -6.12 -6.83
N GLY A 291 -1.18 -5.35 -6.63
CA GLY A 291 -2.41 -5.89 -6.03
C GLY A 291 -3.10 -6.95 -6.90
N LEU A 292 -2.97 -6.86 -8.25
CA LEU A 292 -3.44 -7.92 -9.14
C LEU A 292 -2.66 -9.21 -8.94
N THR A 293 -1.35 -9.10 -8.84
CA THR A 293 -0.48 -10.26 -8.59
C THR A 293 -0.78 -10.89 -7.23
N ASN A 294 -0.94 -10.08 -6.18
CA ASN A 294 -1.36 -10.54 -4.86
C ASN A 294 -2.69 -11.31 -4.92
N ALA A 295 -3.67 -10.78 -5.64
CA ALA A 295 -4.98 -11.42 -5.80
C ALA A 295 -4.90 -12.81 -6.44
N ILE A 296 -4.02 -12.99 -7.43
CA ILE A 296 -3.85 -14.27 -8.14
C ILE A 296 -3.06 -15.28 -7.30
N VAL A 297 -2.06 -14.82 -6.55
CA VAL A 297 -1.20 -15.69 -5.73
C VAL A 297 -1.88 -16.13 -4.43
N LEU A 298 -2.77 -15.28 -3.87
CA LEU A 298 -3.41 -15.50 -2.58
C LEU A 298 -4.03 -16.91 -2.41
N PRO A 299 -4.80 -17.47 -3.36
CA PRO A 299 -5.43 -18.80 -3.18
C PRO A 299 -4.42 -19.94 -2.97
N ALA A 300 -3.33 -19.96 -3.72
CA ALA A 300 -2.29 -20.99 -3.57
C ALA A 300 -1.60 -20.90 -2.20
N VAL A 301 -1.28 -19.69 -1.76
CA VAL A 301 -0.62 -19.45 -0.47
C VAL A 301 -1.58 -19.75 0.70
N LEU A 302 -2.86 -19.40 0.59
CA LEU A 302 -3.86 -19.75 1.63
C LEU A 302 -3.94 -21.27 1.84
N LYS A 303 -4.03 -22.07 0.77
CA LYS A 303 -4.01 -23.54 0.86
C LYS A 303 -2.74 -24.04 1.56
N PHE A 304 -1.60 -23.45 1.20
CA PHE A 304 -0.33 -23.82 1.83
C PHE A 304 -0.32 -23.48 3.32
N ASN A 305 -0.80 -22.29 3.71
CA ASN A 305 -0.79 -21.82 5.08
C ASN A 305 -1.90 -22.44 5.96
N ALA A 306 -2.92 -23.09 5.37
CA ALA A 306 -4.09 -23.60 6.08
C ALA A 306 -3.77 -24.34 7.41
N PRO A 307 -2.79 -25.28 7.46
CA PRO A 307 -2.49 -25.99 8.71
C PRO A 307 -1.87 -25.11 9.81
N ALA A 308 -1.36 -23.93 9.46
CA ALA A 308 -0.69 -23.02 10.40
C ALA A 308 -1.56 -21.84 10.83
N ILE A 309 -2.77 -21.70 10.29
CA ILE A 309 -3.68 -20.57 10.55
C ILE A 309 -5.06 -21.01 11.09
N ASP A 310 -5.20 -22.27 11.50
CA ASP A 310 -6.47 -22.84 11.95
C ASP A 310 -7.07 -22.08 13.14
N ASP A 311 -6.23 -21.66 14.08
CA ASP A 311 -6.61 -20.84 15.24
C ASP A 311 -7.02 -19.40 14.88
N LYS A 312 -6.64 -18.92 13.70
CA LYS A 312 -6.96 -17.57 13.18
C LYS A 312 -8.30 -17.53 12.42
N LEU A 313 -8.73 -18.66 11.87
CA LEU A 313 -9.92 -18.76 11.03
C LEU A 313 -11.21 -18.23 11.69
N PRO A 314 -11.51 -18.54 12.96
CA PRO A 314 -12.76 -18.08 13.57
C PRO A 314 -12.92 -16.56 13.54
N ALA A 315 -11.85 -15.82 13.82
CA ALA A 315 -11.88 -14.36 13.82
C ALA A 315 -11.96 -13.79 12.40
N MET A 316 -11.20 -14.34 11.44
CA MET A 316 -11.26 -13.92 10.04
C MET A 316 -12.62 -14.21 9.40
N CYS A 317 -13.20 -15.39 9.67
CA CYS A 317 -14.55 -15.72 9.21
C CYS A 317 -15.59 -14.76 9.79
N ALA A 318 -15.50 -14.46 11.10
CA ALA A 318 -16.39 -13.51 11.74
C ALA A 318 -16.26 -12.10 11.15
N ALA A 319 -15.04 -11.64 10.86
CA ALA A 319 -14.78 -10.35 10.21
C ALA A 319 -15.44 -10.26 8.83
N LEU A 320 -15.43 -11.35 8.05
CA LEU A 320 -16.11 -11.43 6.74
C LEU A 320 -17.62 -11.75 6.85
N GLY A 321 -18.16 -11.93 8.07
CA GLY A 321 -19.58 -12.23 8.30
C GLY A 321 -19.98 -13.65 7.87
N LEU A 322 -19.03 -14.59 7.80
CA LEU A 322 -19.30 -15.99 7.43
C LEU A 322 -19.97 -16.74 8.57
N GLN A 323 -20.84 -17.69 8.23
CA GLN A 323 -21.57 -18.51 9.21
C GLN A 323 -20.72 -19.69 9.73
N SER A 324 -19.84 -20.22 8.87
CA SER A 324 -18.90 -21.29 9.22
C SER A 324 -17.52 -20.70 9.51
N VAL A 325 -16.78 -21.35 10.39
CA VAL A 325 -15.46 -20.87 10.88
C VAL A 325 -14.31 -21.81 10.43
N ASP A 326 -14.54 -22.58 9.36
CA ASP A 326 -13.57 -23.52 8.80
C ASP A 326 -12.83 -22.92 7.58
N PHE A 327 -11.71 -23.56 7.23
CA PHE A 327 -10.87 -23.12 6.12
C PHE A 327 -11.61 -23.15 4.77
N GLU A 328 -12.40 -24.17 4.51
CA GLU A 328 -13.10 -24.34 3.23
C GLU A 328 -14.09 -23.18 2.98
N SER A 329 -14.83 -22.80 4.02
CA SER A 329 -15.76 -21.66 3.96
C SER A 329 -15.04 -20.34 3.76
N PHE A 330 -13.91 -20.12 4.47
CA PHE A 330 -13.08 -18.92 4.30
C PHE A 330 -12.48 -18.87 2.89
N TYR A 331 -11.86 -19.95 2.45
CA TYR A 331 -11.25 -20.06 1.13
C TYR A 331 -12.27 -19.85 0.00
N ALA A 332 -13.44 -20.48 0.11
CA ALA A 332 -14.52 -20.32 -0.88
C ALA A 332 -15.01 -18.87 -0.95
N ALA A 333 -15.14 -18.18 0.20
CA ALA A 333 -15.53 -16.77 0.24
C ALA A 333 -14.50 -15.85 -0.48
N ILE A 334 -13.21 -16.09 -0.26
CA ILE A 334 -12.14 -15.36 -0.95
C ILE A 334 -12.20 -15.64 -2.46
N CYS A 335 -12.28 -16.89 -2.90
CA CYS A 335 -12.37 -17.22 -4.32
C CYS A 335 -13.62 -16.61 -4.99
N GLN A 336 -14.77 -16.66 -4.34
CA GLN A 336 -16.01 -16.02 -4.84
C GLN A 336 -15.87 -14.52 -4.98
N LEU A 337 -15.17 -13.86 -4.04
CA LEU A 337 -14.88 -12.44 -4.14
C LEU A 337 -13.99 -12.13 -5.35
N LEU A 338 -12.92 -12.89 -5.54
CA LEU A 338 -12.01 -12.73 -6.69
C LEU A 338 -12.75 -12.92 -8.02
N ASP A 339 -13.66 -13.91 -8.11
CA ASP A 339 -14.50 -14.14 -9.30
C ASP A 339 -15.46 -12.97 -9.54
N ARG A 340 -16.14 -12.48 -8.49
CA ARG A 340 -17.05 -11.33 -8.55
C ARG A 340 -16.33 -10.07 -9.05
N LEU A 341 -15.06 -9.90 -8.66
CA LEU A 341 -14.23 -8.77 -9.07
C LEU A 341 -13.53 -8.99 -10.42
N SER A 342 -13.82 -10.10 -11.10
CA SER A 342 -13.23 -10.45 -12.42
C SER A 342 -11.70 -10.49 -12.41
N VAL A 343 -11.10 -10.93 -11.31
CA VAL A 343 -9.65 -11.12 -11.22
C VAL A 343 -9.25 -12.32 -12.10
N PRO A 344 -8.20 -12.23 -12.95
CA PRO A 344 -7.66 -13.37 -13.67
C PRO A 344 -7.34 -14.55 -12.75
N VAL A 345 -7.47 -15.77 -13.28
CA VAL A 345 -7.33 -16.97 -12.46
C VAL A 345 -5.86 -17.34 -12.26
N THR A 346 -5.03 -17.06 -13.26
CA THR A 346 -3.62 -17.48 -13.29
C THR A 346 -2.66 -16.33 -13.60
N LEU A 347 -1.42 -16.46 -13.14
CA LEU A 347 -0.33 -15.55 -13.50
C LEU A 347 0.02 -15.62 -15.01
N ALA A 348 -0.24 -16.77 -15.67
CA ALA A 348 -0.04 -16.89 -17.11
C ALA A 348 -0.93 -15.92 -17.89
N GLU A 349 -2.16 -15.65 -17.43
CA GLU A 349 -3.08 -14.69 -18.06
C GLU A 349 -2.56 -13.24 -18.02
N ILE A 350 -1.64 -12.94 -17.11
CA ILE A 350 -0.99 -11.62 -17.01
C ILE A 350 0.45 -11.64 -17.51
N GLY A 351 0.86 -12.69 -18.25
CA GLY A 351 2.12 -12.72 -18.98
C GLY A 351 3.30 -13.34 -18.22
N VAL A 352 3.09 -13.98 -17.07
CA VAL A 352 4.18 -14.65 -16.33
C VAL A 352 4.37 -16.09 -16.84
N PRO A 353 5.51 -16.43 -17.44
CA PRO A 353 5.75 -17.77 -17.99
C PRO A 353 6.20 -18.75 -16.89
N ALA A 354 5.89 -20.05 -17.09
CA ALA A 354 6.21 -21.09 -16.11
C ALA A 354 7.72 -21.24 -15.86
N GLU A 355 8.54 -20.96 -16.86
CA GLU A 355 9.99 -21.04 -16.80
C GLU A 355 10.61 -20.06 -15.80
N ALA A 356 9.90 -18.99 -15.46
CA ALA A 356 10.35 -17.99 -14.49
C ALA A 356 10.23 -18.47 -13.03
N ALA A 357 9.42 -19.51 -12.77
CA ALA A 357 9.05 -19.90 -11.40
C ALA A 357 10.25 -20.13 -10.48
N ARG A 358 11.29 -20.80 -10.97
CA ARG A 358 12.51 -21.10 -10.18
C ARG A 358 13.25 -19.82 -9.78
N ALA A 359 13.50 -18.94 -10.74
CA ALA A 359 14.22 -17.68 -10.49
C ALA A 359 13.43 -16.76 -9.55
N LEU A 360 12.12 -16.67 -9.76
CA LEU A 360 11.22 -15.92 -8.87
C LEU A 360 11.24 -16.48 -7.43
N ALA A 361 11.23 -17.82 -7.27
CA ALA A 361 11.27 -18.46 -5.96
C ALA A 361 12.58 -18.21 -5.21
N GLU A 362 13.72 -18.19 -5.89
CA GLU A 362 15.02 -17.88 -5.31
C GLU A 362 15.08 -16.44 -4.79
N LYS A 363 14.49 -15.48 -5.50
CA LYS A 363 14.36 -14.10 -5.09
C LYS A 363 13.34 -13.94 -3.94
N ALA A 364 12.15 -14.53 -4.08
CA ALA A 364 11.08 -14.43 -3.09
C ALA A 364 11.47 -15.02 -1.72
N HIS A 365 12.30 -16.08 -1.72
CA HIS A 365 12.83 -16.63 -0.48
C HIS A 365 13.74 -15.67 0.29
N GLN A 366 14.32 -14.67 -0.37
CA GLN A 366 15.17 -13.64 0.21
C GLN A 366 14.38 -12.39 0.63
N ASP A 367 13.10 -12.32 0.28
CA ASP A 367 12.25 -11.19 0.64
C ASP A 367 11.89 -11.23 2.14
N ALA A 368 11.94 -10.08 2.81
CA ALA A 368 11.64 -9.96 4.24
C ALA A 368 10.27 -10.53 4.62
N ALA A 369 9.27 -10.39 3.73
CA ALA A 369 7.92 -10.90 3.96
C ALA A 369 7.87 -12.45 4.01
N ALA A 370 8.78 -13.15 3.33
CA ALA A 370 8.83 -14.61 3.41
C ALA A 370 9.21 -15.10 4.82
N GLY A 371 10.03 -14.32 5.54
CA GLY A 371 10.50 -14.65 6.89
C GLY A 371 9.41 -14.61 7.96
N THR A 372 8.32 -13.87 7.72
CA THR A 372 7.20 -13.72 8.65
C THR A 372 5.96 -14.54 8.29
N ASN A 373 6.02 -15.33 7.21
CA ASN A 373 4.92 -16.21 6.82
C ASN A 373 4.62 -17.24 7.92
N PRO A 374 3.35 -17.52 8.26
CA PRO A 374 2.99 -18.43 9.38
C PRO A 374 3.52 -19.85 9.19
N ARG A 375 3.74 -20.28 7.97
CA ARG A 375 4.37 -21.58 7.64
C ARG A 375 5.67 -21.36 6.88
N PRO A 376 6.82 -21.77 7.43
CA PRO A 376 8.10 -21.63 6.73
C PRO A 376 8.08 -22.35 5.37
N ALA A 377 8.71 -21.74 4.36
CA ALA A 377 8.82 -22.29 3.02
C ALA A 377 10.25 -22.18 2.51
N ASP A 378 10.78 -23.29 1.99
CA ASP A 378 12.02 -23.28 1.23
C ASP A 378 11.80 -22.89 -0.23
N VAL A 379 12.88 -22.67 -0.97
CA VAL A 379 12.82 -22.28 -2.38
C VAL A 379 12.00 -23.26 -3.22
N ALA A 380 12.10 -24.57 -2.96
CA ALA A 380 11.36 -25.57 -3.72
C ALA A 380 9.84 -25.51 -3.44
N THR A 381 9.46 -25.19 -2.22
CA THR A 381 8.06 -24.97 -1.85
C THR A 381 7.52 -23.71 -2.52
N ILE A 382 8.26 -22.59 -2.49
CA ILE A 382 7.87 -21.35 -3.14
C ILE A 382 7.74 -21.52 -4.65
N GLU A 383 8.68 -22.21 -5.29
CA GLU A 383 8.62 -22.56 -6.72
C GLU A 383 7.33 -23.30 -7.07
N ARG A 384 6.95 -24.31 -6.27
CA ARG A 384 5.70 -25.05 -6.47
C ARG A 384 4.46 -24.16 -6.34
N LEU A 385 4.44 -23.23 -5.35
CA LEU A 385 3.33 -22.29 -5.18
C LEU A 385 3.22 -21.32 -6.38
N ILE A 386 4.35 -20.84 -6.87
CA ILE A 386 4.39 -20.00 -8.08
C ILE A 386 3.89 -20.78 -9.30
N LEU A 387 4.34 -22.01 -9.49
CA LEU A 387 3.86 -22.87 -10.59
C LEU A 387 2.35 -23.13 -10.48
N GLU A 388 1.83 -23.37 -9.28
CA GLU A 388 0.38 -23.51 -9.05
C GLU A 388 -0.35 -22.21 -9.45
N ALA A 389 0.14 -21.06 -9.02
CA ALA A 389 -0.45 -19.76 -9.38
C ALA A 389 -0.35 -19.45 -10.89
N ILE A 390 0.69 -19.94 -11.59
CA ILE A 390 0.84 -19.76 -13.04
C ILE A 390 -0.12 -20.67 -13.83
N THR A 391 -0.30 -21.92 -13.39
CA THR A 391 -0.86 -22.98 -14.26
C THR A 391 -2.24 -23.46 -13.84
N VAL A 392 -2.57 -23.38 -12.57
CA VAL A 392 -3.83 -23.92 -12.01
C VAL A 392 -4.71 -22.79 -11.48
N GLY A 393 -4.13 -21.91 -10.64
CA GLY A 393 -4.84 -20.82 -9.97
C GLY A 393 -5.81 -21.34 -8.88
N ARG A 394 -6.91 -20.57 -8.66
CA ARG A 394 -7.98 -20.87 -7.69
C ARG A 394 -8.99 -21.90 -8.19
#